data_d2e5fe9b3c3c9fcf1c376e5df3770d13
#
_entry.id   d2e5fe9b3c3c9fcf1c376e5df3770d13
#
_cell.length_a   1.000
_cell.length_b   1.000
_cell.length_c   1.000
_cell.angle_alpha   90.00
_cell.angle_beta   90.00
_cell.angle_gamma   90.00
#
_symmetry.space_group_name_H-M   'P 1'
#
loop_
_entity.id
_entity.type
_entity.pdbx_description
1 polymer ?
#
loop_
_entity_poly.entity_id
_entity_poly.type
_entity_poly.pdbx_seq_one_letter_code
_entity_poly.pdbx_strand_id
1 'polypeptide(L)'
;PEVIIEQIENFDDKWVKGSKEVRESALAVRDTKWKRIDEIAKEKDRRLQHMKRGDELPSGVLEMVKVYLATKRLLSVGDKMAGRHGNKGVIARIVPEEDMPFLEDGTPVDILLNPLGVPSRMNVGQILETHLGWAAKVMGFQAVTPVFDGATEKEIFQSINDANKQVSDRLEHFEQTGAQPGHP
;
A
#
# COMPACT_ATOMS: atom_id res chain seq x y z
N PRO A 1 -7.00 26.76 -0.05
CA PRO A 1 -6.63 26.74 1.39
C PRO A 1 -6.08 28.08 1.84
N GLU A 2 -5.17 28.71 1.11
CA GLU A 2 -4.50 29.97 1.46
C GLU A 2 -5.51 31.13 1.61
N VAL A 3 -6.45 31.27 0.70
CA VAL A 3 -7.52 32.30 0.75
C VAL A 3 -8.39 32.15 1.99
N ILE A 4 -8.67 30.90 2.43
CA ILE A 4 -9.47 30.65 3.64
C ILE A 4 -8.68 31.03 4.89
N ILE A 5 -7.39 30.75 4.92
CA ILE A 5 -6.49 31.12 6.03
C ILE A 5 -6.42 32.63 6.17
N GLU A 6 -6.22 33.35 5.07
CA GLU A 6 -6.21 34.81 5.02
C GLU A 6 -7.54 35.42 5.46
N GLN A 7 -8.66 34.84 5.09
CA GLN A 7 -9.99 35.25 5.56
C GLN A 7 -10.20 35.04 7.06
N ILE A 8 -9.69 33.95 7.62
CA ILE A 8 -9.76 33.67 9.06
C ILE A 8 -8.86 34.62 9.84
N GLU A 9 -7.67 34.94 9.33
CA GLU A 9 -6.74 35.90 9.93
C GLU A 9 -7.35 37.30 10.02
N ASN A 10 -7.99 37.74 8.95
CA ASN A 10 -8.62 39.04 8.83
C ASN A 10 -10.07 39.08 9.28
N PHE A 11 -10.52 38.05 10.05
CA PHE A 11 -11.90 37.96 10.50
C PHE A 11 -12.29 39.14 11.42
N ASP A 12 -13.34 39.90 11.03
CA ASP A 12 -13.92 41.00 11.79
C ASP A 12 -15.17 40.53 12.52
N ASP A 13 -15.32 40.89 13.80
CA ASP A 13 -16.50 40.56 14.61
C ASP A 13 -17.78 41.15 14.06
N LYS A 14 -17.70 42.23 13.27
CA LYS A 14 -18.81 42.86 12.59
C LYS A 14 -19.47 41.99 11.52
N TRP A 15 -18.78 40.99 11.04
CA TRP A 15 -19.32 40.01 10.08
C TRP A 15 -20.31 39.05 10.71
N VAL A 16 -20.26 38.89 12.04
CA VAL A 16 -21.15 38.01 12.78
C VAL A 16 -22.46 38.75 13.12
N LYS A 17 -23.56 38.31 12.52
CA LYS A 17 -24.90 38.81 12.84
C LYS A 17 -25.41 38.09 14.10
N GLY A 18 -25.66 38.86 15.17
CA GLY A 18 -26.20 38.30 16.41
C GLY A 18 -25.95 39.17 17.63
N SER A 19 -26.28 38.64 18.82
CA SER A 19 -26.02 39.28 20.10
C SER A 19 -24.52 39.45 20.41
N LYS A 20 -24.19 40.30 21.38
CA LYS A 20 -22.78 40.49 21.82
C LYS A 20 -22.14 39.17 22.25
N GLU A 21 -22.89 38.33 22.95
CA GLU A 21 -22.40 37.00 23.42
C GLU A 21 -22.07 36.09 22.27
N VAL A 22 -22.81 36.08 21.16
CA VAL A 22 -22.53 35.28 19.96
C VAL A 22 -21.27 35.77 19.28
N ARG A 23 -21.01 37.07 19.25
CA ARG A 23 -19.79 37.63 18.67
C ARG A 23 -18.55 37.27 19.50
N GLU A 24 -18.65 37.39 20.83
CA GLU A 24 -17.57 37.02 21.75
C GLU A 24 -17.25 35.51 21.64
N SER A 25 -18.28 34.66 21.53
CA SER A 25 -18.10 33.21 21.30
C SER A 25 -17.43 32.92 19.95
N ALA A 26 -17.80 33.63 18.90
CA ALA A 26 -17.17 33.46 17.58
C ALA A 26 -15.70 33.86 17.59
N LEU A 27 -15.33 34.95 18.26
CA LEU A 27 -13.94 35.37 18.44
C LEU A 27 -13.13 34.34 19.23
N ALA A 28 -13.68 33.81 20.31
CA ALA A 28 -13.01 32.78 21.11
C ALA A 28 -12.75 31.49 20.30
N VAL A 29 -13.72 31.08 19.48
CA VAL A 29 -13.56 29.92 18.57
C VAL A 29 -12.51 30.21 17.52
N ARG A 30 -12.54 31.41 16.89
CA ARG A 30 -11.51 31.84 15.95
C ARG A 30 -10.13 31.75 16.58
N ASP A 31 -9.91 32.36 17.73
CA ASP A 31 -8.59 32.44 18.37
C ASP A 31 -8.07 31.05 18.76
N THR A 32 -8.94 30.16 19.23
CA THR A 32 -8.57 28.78 19.54
C THR A 32 -8.18 27.99 18.27
N LYS A 33 -8.95 28.15 17.20
CA LYS A 33 -8.68 27.44 15.93
C LYS A 33 -7.49 28.05 15.21
N TRP A 34 -7.32 29.38 15.29
CA TRP A 34 -6.17 30.07 14.68
C TRP A 34 -4.85 29.59 15.28
N LYS A 35 -4.75 29.49 16.60
CA LYS A 35 -3.56 28.92 17.22
C LYS A 35 -3.21 27.55 16.67
N ARG A 36 -4.21 26.70 16.51
CA ARG A 36 -4.02 25.36 15.95
C ARG A 36 -3.58 25.38 14.48
N ILE A 37 -4.15 26.29 13.68
CA ILE A 37 -3.77 26.46 12.26
C ILE A 37 -2.32 26.98 12.17
N ASP A 38 -1.92 27.95 13.00
CA ASP A 38 -0.56 28.49 13.02
C ASP A 38 0.48 27.42 13.42
N GLU A 39 0.15 26.59 14.41
CA GLU A 39 1.00 25.45 14.80
C GLU A 39 1.20 24.47 13.63
N ILE A 40 0.12 24.13 12.93
CA ILE A 40 0.17 23.22 11.77
C ILE A 40 0.93 23.85 10.61
N ALA A 41 0.76 25.15 10.37
CA ALA A 41 1.49 25.87 9.32
C ALA A 41 3.00 25.89 9.60
N LYS A 42 3.39 26.18 10.84
CA LYS A 42 4.80 26.12 11.28
C LYS A 42 5.41 24.73 11.13
N GLU A 43 4.65 23.70 11.52
CA GLU A 43 5.11 22.32 11.37
C GLU A 43 5.24 21.92 9.90
N LYS A 44 4.29 22.32 9.05
CA LYS A 44 4.37 22.15 7.60
C LYS A 44 5.65 22.80 7.04
N ASP A 45 5.90 24.04 7.39
CA ASP A 45 7.07 24.77 6.87
C ASP A 45 8.38 24.15 7.38
N ARG A 46 8.42 23.69 8.62
CA ARG A 46 9.56 22.95 9.16
C ARG A 46 9.82 21.67 8.37
N ARG A 47 8.78 20.90 8.06
CA ARG A 47 8.90 19.67 7.27
C ARG A 47 9.33 19.96 5.83
N LEU A 48 8.79 21.01 5.23
CA LEU A 48 9.20 21.43 3.88
C LEU A 48 10.67 21.86 3.84
N GLN A 49 11.13 22.61 4.85
CA GLN A 49 12.55 22.97 4.95
C GLN A 49 13.46 21.76 5.12
N HIS A 50 13.03 20.79 5.96
CA HIS A 50 13.77 19.55 6.14
C HIS A 50 13.88 18.76 4.82
N MET A 51 12.75 18.64 4.09
CA MET A 51 12.76 17.98 2.78
C MET A 51 13.60 18.73 1.72
N LYS A 52 13.59 20.06 1.74
CA LYS A 52 14.40 20.90 0.81
C LYS A 52 15.89 20.82 1.11
N ARG A 53 16.27 20.67 2.37
CA ARG A 53 17.69 20.48 2.76
C ARG A 53 18.23 19.13 2.34
N GLY A 54 17.35 18.13 2.13
CA GLY A 54 17.73 16.76 1.85
C GLY A 54 18.34 16.05 3.06
N ASP A 55 18.94 14.90 2.82
CA ASP A 55 19.66 14.15 3.85
C ASP A 55 20.91 14.94 4.28
N GLU A 56 21.18 15.00 5.59
CA GLU A 56 22.40 15.60 6.09
C GLU A 56 23.60 14.74 5.63
N LEU A 57 24.48 15.38 4.88
CA LEU A 57 25.69 14.73 4.39
C LEU A 57 26.75 14.73 5.50
N PRO A 58 27.57 13.67 5.60
CA PRO A 58 28.69 13.62 6.53
C PRO A 58 29.65 14.81 6.28
N SER A 59 30.36 15.26 7.32
CA SER A 59 31.34 16.34 7.21
C SER A 59 32.39 16.03 6.15
N GLY A 60 32.61 16.98 5.25
CA GLY A 60 33.55 16.82 4.12
C GLY A 60 32.98 16.21 2.85
N VAL A 61 31.70 15.80 2.84
CA VAL A 61 31.02 15.31 1.64
C VAL A 61 30.23 16.46 1.02
N LEU A 62 30.51 16.81 -0.22
CA LEU A 62 29.82 17.87 -0.95
C LEU A 62 28.54 17.37 -1.60
N GLU A 63 28.57 16.15 -2.12
CA GLU A 63 27.47 15.53 -2.85
C GLU A 63 27.53 14.00 -2.70
N MET A 64 26.38 13.36 -2.59
CA MET A 64 26.27 11.90 -2.57
C MET A 64 25.39 11.43 -3.72
N VAL A 65 25.93 10.57 -4.57
CA VAL A 65 25.21 9.95 -5.67
C VAL A 65 24.91 8.50 -5.32
N LYS A 66 23.62 8.12 -5.29
CA LYS A 66 23.18 6.72 -5.13
C LYS A 66 22.90 6.15 -6.51
N VAL A 67 23.68 5.15 -6.92
CA VAL A 67 23.49 4.44 -8.18
C VAL A 67 22.86 3.09 -7.89
N TYR A 68 21.67 2.85 -8.44
CA TYR A 68 20.98 1.55 -8.32
C TYR A 68 21.30 0.71 -9.54
N LEU A 69 21.89 -0.47 -9.29
CA LEU A 69 22.21 -1.44 -10.33
C LEU A 69 21.31 -2.64 -10.21
N ALA A 70 20.76 -3.09 -11.32
CA ALA A 70 19.98 -4.34 -11.40
C ALA A 70 20.77 -5.37 -12.21
N THR A 71 20.97 -6.55 -11.63
CA THR A 71 21.59 -7.70 -12.30
C THR A 71 20.65 -8.88 -12.23
N LYS A 72 20.41 -9.55 -13.36
CA LYS A 72 19.64 -10.80 -13.42
C LYS A 72 20.59 -11.98 -13.17
N ARG A 73 20.26 -12.79 -12.15
CA ARG A 73 20.94 -14.05 -11.87
C ARG A 73 19.97 -15.20 -11.97
N LEU A 74 20.40 -16.31 -12.56
CA LEU A 74 19.63 -17.54 -12.58
C LEU A 74 19.73 -18.21 -11.19
N LEU A 75 18.60 -18.79 -10.77
CA LEU A 75 18.53 -19.56 -9.54
C LEU A 75 19.17 -20.93 -9.74
N SER A 76 19.86 -21.43 -8.70
CA SER A 76 20.45 -22.75 -8.67
C SER A 76 19.96 -23.55 -7.47
N VAL A 77 20.02 -24.89 -7.59
CA VAL A 77 19.77 -25.77 -6.44
C VAL A 77 20.78 -25.46 -5.35
N GLY A 78 20.32 -25.29 -4.12
CA GLY A 78 21.15 -24.87 -2.99
C GLY A 78 21.07 -23.38 -2.67
N ASP A 79 20.54 -22.54 -3.56
CA ASP A 79 20.37 -21.13 -3.29
C ASP A 79 19.32 -20.89 -2.19
N LYS A 80 19.60 -19.91 -1.34
CA LYS A 80 18.71 -19.55 -0.24
C LYS A 80 17.70 -18.50 -0.69
N MET A 81 16.43 -18.78 -0.48
CA MET A 81 15.33 -17.87 -0.71
C MET A 81 14.56 -17.59 0.56
N ALA A 82 13.94 -16.41 0.64
CA ALA A 82 13.11 -16.01 1.75
C ALA A 82 11.95 -15.13 1.26
N GLY A 83 10.82 -15.22 1.94
CA GLY A 83 9.72 -14.28 1.80
C GLY A 83 9.77 -13.16 2.84
N ARG A 84 8.69 -12.40 2.93
CA ARG A 84 8.53 -11.26 3.84
C ARG A 84 8.05 -11.63 5.25
N HIS A 85 7.77 -12.90 5.52
CA HIS A 85 7.15 -13.40 6.75
C HIS A 85 8.09 -14.28 7.60
N GLY A 86 9.40 -14.09 7.47
CA GLY A 86 10.38 -14.94 8.17
C GLY A 86 10.47 -16.37 7.63
N ASN A 87 9.83 -16.66 6.53
CA ASN A 87 9.87 -17.92 5.82
C ASN A 87 11.11 -18.00 4.94
N LYS A 88 12.10 -18.72 5.41
CA LYS A 88 13.37 -18.97 4.69
C LYS A 88 13.47 -20.42 4.27
N GLY A 89 14.07 -20.66 3.13
CA GLY A 89 14.31 -22.00 2.61
C GLY A 89 15.46 -22.04 1.63
N VAL A 90 15.80 -23.24 1.21
CA VAL A 90 16.81 -23.52 0.20
C VAL A 90 16.13 -24.19 -0.97
N ILE A 91 16.52 -23.84 -2.19
CA ILE A 91 16.01 -24.47 -3.40
C ILE A 91 16.50 -25.92 -3.43
N ALA A 92 15.59 -26.85 -3.24
CA ALA A 92 15.87 -28.27 -3.24
C ALA A 92 15.86 -28.86 -4.66
N ARG A 93 14.99 -28.34 -5.53
CA ARG A 93 14.80 -28.84 -6.88
C ARG A 93 14.31 -27.73 -7.79
N ILE A 94 14.78 -27.73 -9.02
CA ILE A 94 14.24 -26.94 -10.14
C ILE A 94 13.58 -27.93 -11.11
N VAL A 95 12.33 -27.69 -11.40
CA VAL A 95 11.48 -28.59 -12.19
C VAL A 95 11.07 -27.87 -13.46
N PRO A 96 11.00 -28.54 -14.61
CA PRO A 96 10.43 -27.98 -15.82
C PRO A 96 8.97 -27.53 -15.61
N GLU A 97 8.54 -26.56 -16.38
CA GLU A 97 7.23 -25.95 -16.26
C GLU A 97 6.08 -26.95 -16.43
N GLU A 98 6.29 -27.96 -17.32
CA GLU A 98 5.33 -29.02 -17.60
C GLU A 98 5.09 -29.97 -16.42
N ASP A 99 6.08 -30.09 -15.52
CA ASP A 99 6.01 -30.95 -14.34
C ASP A 99 5.54 -30.21 -13.09
N MET A 100 5.30 -28.90 -13.17
CA MET A 100 4.79 -28.12 -12.06
C MET A 100 3.26 -28.25 -11.96
N PRO A 101 2.70 -28.17 -10.74
CA PRO A 101 1.26 -28.02 -10.55
C PRO A 101 0.74 -26.80 -11.30
N PHE A 102 -0.44 -26.89 -11.86
CA PHE A 102 -1.07 -25.82 -12.63
C PHE A 102 -2.50 -25.56 -12.18
N LEU A 103 -2.99 -24.36 -12.43
CA LEU A 103 -4.35 -23.94 -12.18
C LEU A 103 -5.29 -24.47 -13.29
N GLU A 104 -6.60 -24.34 -13.09
CA GLU A 104 -7.61 -24.77 -14.08
C GLU A 104 -7.44 -24.09 -15.45
N ASP A 105 -6.92 -22.87 -15.47
CA ASP A 105 -6.61 -22.10 -16.68
C ASP A 105 -5.31 -22.53 -17.38
N GLY A 106 -4.60 -23.52 -16.84
CA GLY A 106 -3.33 -24.00 -17.36
C GLY A 106 -2.11 -23.19 -16.89
N THR A 107 -2.28 -22.17 -16.06
CA THR A 107 -1.16 -21.38 -15.51
C THR A 107 -0.35 -22.20 -14.52
N PRO A 108 0.96 -22.42 -14.74
CA PRO A 108 1.80 -23.18 -13.83
C PRO A 108 2.11 -22.38 -12.55
N VAL A 109 2.35 -23.09 -11.45
CA VAL A 109 2.79 -22.52 -10.18
C VAL A 109 4.29 -22.21 -10.26
N ASP A 110 4.69 -20.99 -9.88
CA ASP A 110 6.08 -20.56 -9.95
C ASP A 110 6.96 -21.17 -8.85
N ILE A 111 6.41 -21.33 -7.64
CA ILE A 111 7.13 -21.83 -6.46
C ILE A 111 6.21 -22.77 -5.67
N LEU A 112 6.75 -23.94 -5.33
CA LEU A 112 6.12 -24.90 -4.43
C LEU A 112 6.86 -24.92 -3.10
N LEU A 113 6.17 -24.58 -2.03
CA LEU A 113 6.71 -24.51 -0.67
C LEU A 113 6.30 -25.72 0.15
N ASN A 114 7.20 -26.19 1.03
CA ASN A 114 6.85 -27.22 1.99
C ASN A 114 5.89 -26.68 3.06
N PRO A 115 4.68 -27.20 3.19
CA PRO A 115 3.68 -26.71 4.13
C PRO A 115 4.06 -26.91 5.60
N LEU A 116 4.93 -27.88 5.91
CA LEU A 116 5.38 -28.15 7.28
C LEU A 116 6.16 -26.98 7.91
N GLY A 117 6.66 -26.06 7.09
CA GLY A 117 7.34 -24.85 7.58
C GLY A 117 6.40 -23.80 8.17
N VAL A 118 5.08 -23.89 7.96
CA VAL A 118 4.10 -22.90 8.38
C VAL A 118 3.56 -23.14 9.79
N PRO A 119 3.03 -24.34 10.16
CA PRO A 119 2.38 -24.56 11.44
C PRO A 119 3.33 -24.38 12.63
N SER A 120 4.56 -24.87 12.52
CA SER A 120 5.54 -24.79 13.60
C SER A 120 6.05 -23.37 13.86
N ARG A 121 5.96 -22.47 12.88
CA ARG A 121 6.46 -21.09 12.97
C ARG A 121 5.37 -20.05 13.09
N MET A 122 4.10 -20.45 12.96
CA MET A 122 2.93 -19.59 13.11
C MET A 122 2.94 -18.32 12.21
N ASN A 123 3.67 -18.35 11.10
CA ASN A 123 3.76 -17.23 10.15
C ASN A 123 2.63 -17.28 9.12
N VAL A 124 1.40 -17.24 9.61
CA VAL A 124 0.17 -17.33 8.81
C VAL A 124 0.04 -16.19 7.78
N GLY A 125 0.71 -15.06 8.04
CA GLY A 125 0.72 -13.91 7.14
C GLY A 125 1.13 -14.23 5.70
N GLN A 126 1.99 -15.22 5.47
CA GLN A 126 2.38 -15.66 4.12
C GLN A 126 1.20 -16.27 3.34
N ILE A 127 0.28 -16.97 4.03
CA ILE A 127 -0.92 -17.54 3.40
C ILE A 127 -1.89 -16.41 3.05
N LEU A 128 -2.11 -15.48 3.97
CA LEU A 128 -2.96 -14.31 3.74
C LEU A 128 -2.41 -13.43 2.61
N GLU A 129 -1.09 -13.26 2.54
CA GLU A 129 -0.42 -12.55 1.44
C GLU A 129 -0.69 -13.22 0.08
N THR A 130 -0.62 -14.54 0.02
CA THR A 130 -0.89 -15.28 -1.22
C THR A 130 -2.34 -15.10 -1.67
N HIS A 131 -3.29 -15.18 -0.74
CA HIS A 131 -4.71 -14.97 -1.05
C HIS A 131 -4.99 -13.55 -1.54
N LEU A 132 -4.47 -12.54 -0.85
CA LEU A 132 -4.64 -11.15 -1.25
C LEU A 132 -3.94 -10.86 -2.58
N GLY A 133 -2.75 -11.41 -2.78
CA GLY A 133 -1.98 -11.29 -4.02
C GLY A 133 -2.70 -11.92 -5.21
N TRP A 134 -3.36 -13.07 -5.01
CA TRP A 134 -4.18 -13.70 -6.04
C TRP A 134 -5.39 -12.84 -6.41
N ALA A 135 -6.15 -12.37 -5.41
CA ALA A 135 -7.25 -11.43 -5.64
C ALA A 135 -6.79 -10.16 -6.38
N ALA A 136 -5.66 -9.58 -5.96
CA ALA A 136 -5.08 -8.41 -6.60
C ALA A 136 -4.69 -8.65 -8.06
N LYS A 137 -4.14 -9.84 -8.38
CA LYS A 137 -3.80 -10.22 -9.75
C LYS A 137 -5.04 -10.33 -10.64
N VAL A 138 -6.11 -10.96 -10.14
CA VAL A 138 -7.37 -11.12 -10.88
C VAL A 138 -8.06 -9.77 -11.12
N MET A 139 -8.04 -8.90 -10.14
CA MET A 139 -8.70 -7.58 -10.19
C MET A 139 -7.81 -6.49 -10.83
N GLY A 140 -6.52 -6.75 -11.04
CA GLY A 140 -5.59 -5.83 -11.68
C GLY A 140 -5.14 -4.65 -10.80
N PHE A 141 -5.15 -4.79 -9.47
CA PHE A 141 -4.65 -3.75 -8.55
C PHE A 141 -3.39 -4.21 -7.81
N GLN A 142 -2.66 -3.25 -7.25
CA GLN A 142 -1.51 -3.51 -6.40
C GLN A 142 -1.85 -3.24 -4.93
N ALA A 143 -1.75 -4.26 -4.08
CA ALA A 143 -1.97 -4.12 -2.65
C ALA A 143 -0.71 -3.58 -1.94
N VAL A 144 -0.87 -2.49 -1.21
CA VAL A 144 0.18 -1.90 -0.37
C VAL A 144 -0.26 -1.97 1.08
N THR A 145 0.44 -2.77 1.88
CA THR A 145 0.10 -3.04 3.29
C THR A 145 1.27 -2.64 4.19
N PRO A 146 1.31 -1.40 4.70
CA PRO A 146 2.32 -0.97 5.66
C PRO A 146 2.26 -1.78 6.96
N VAL A 147 3.38 -1.83 7.71
CA VAL A 147 3.53 -2.67 8.91
C VAL A 147 2.45 -2.41 9.97
N PHE A 148 2.04 -1.15 10.15
CA PHE A 148 1.06 -0.74 11.16
C PHE A 148 -0.33 -0.43 10.58
N ASP A 149 -0.51 -0.62 9.27
CA ASP A 149 -1.76 -0.42 8.57
C ASP A 149 -1.94 -1.54 7.55
N GLY A 150 -1.96 -2.77 8.06
CA GLY A 150 -2.11 -4.00 7.28
C GLY A 150 -3.57 -4.28 6.96
N ALA A 151 -3.79 -5.11 5.93
CA ALA A 151 -5.12 -5.60 5.60
C ALA A 151 -5.66 -6.55 6.67
N THR A 152 -6.90 -6.37 7.06
CA THR A 152 -7.61 -7.28 7.97
C THR A 152 -8.06 -8.55 7.22
N GLU A 153 -8.29 -9.64 7.96
CA GLU A 153 -8.83 -10.88 7.38
C GLU A 153 -10.15 -10.63 6.62
N LYS A 154 -11.01 -9.77 7.16
CA LYS A 154 -12.30 -9.43 6.53
C LYS A 154 -12.11 -8.76 5.17
N GLU A 155 -11.18 -7.83 5.06
CA GLU A 155 -10.85 -7.14 3.81
C GLU A 155 -10.26 -8.11 2.78
N ILE A 156 -9.42 -9.05 3.22
CA ILE A 156 -8.85 -10.08 2.35
C ILE A 156 -9.95 -11.00 1.82
N PHE A 157 -10.84 -11.50 2.68
CA PHE A 157 -11.97 -12.33 2.25
C PHE A 157 -12.93 -11.57 1.34
N GLN A 158 -13.18 -10.30 1.61
CA GLN A 158 -13.99 -9.46 0.73
C GLN A 158 -13.33 -9.32 -0.64
N SER A 159 -12.05 -9.04 -0.70
CA SER A 159 -11.29 -8.95 -1.96
C SER A 159 -11.33 -10.25 -2.77
N ILE A 160 -11.27 -11.41 -2.10
CA ILE A 160 -11.42 -12.72 -2.77
C ILE A 160 -12.83 -12.89 -3.33
N ASN A 161 -13.87 -12.53 -2.57
CA ASN A 161 -15.25 -12.62 -3.04
C ASN A 161 -15.51 -11.69 -4.22
N ASP A 162 -14.96 -10.49 -4.20
CA ASP A 162 -15.06 -9.53 -5.30
C ASP A 162 -14.32 -10.04 -6.55
N ALA A 163 -13.14 -10.65 -6.37
CA ALA A 163 -12.42 -11.30 -7.45
C ALA A 163 -13.20 -12.47 -8.06
N ASN A 164 -13.79 -13.33 -7.22
CA ASN A 164 -14.62 -14.45 -7.68
C ASN A 164 -15.83 -13.96 -8.48
N LYS A 165 -16.50 -12.91 -7.99
CA LYS A 165 -17.63 -12.29 -8.70
C LYS A 165 -17.20 -11.76 -10.06
N GLN A 166 -16.07 -11.06 -10.13
CA GLN A 166 -15.55 -10.55 -11.40
C GLN A 166 -15.23 -11.68 -12.40
N VAL A 167 -14.70 -12.81 -11.93
CA VAL A 167 -14.44 -13.99 -12.77
C VAL A 167 -15.76 -14.57 -13.27
N SER A 168 -16.76 -14.73 -12.40
CA SER A 168 -18.09 -15.23 -12.78
C SER A 168 -18.75 -14.34 -13.82
N ASP A 169 -18.73 -13.02 -13.61
CA ASP A 169 -19.31 -12.04 -14.55
C ASP A 169 -18.60 -12.11 -15.94
N ARG A 170 -17.28 -12.34 -15.95
CA ARG A 170 -16.51 -12.51 -17.20
C ARG A 170 -16.87 -13.80 -17.93
N LEU A 171 -17.08 -14.90 -17.19
CA LEU A 171 -17.48 -16.19 -17.76
C LEU A 171 -18.88 -16.11 -18.35
N GLU A 172 -19.84 -15.53 -17.64
CA GLU A 172 -21.20 -15.30 -18.16
C GLU A 172 -21.20 -14.42 -19.42
N HIS A 173 -20.38 -13.38 -19.44
CA HIS A 173 -20.23 -12.55 -20.63
C HIS A 173 -19.62 -13.32 -21.81
N PHE A 174 -18.63 -14.18 -21.55
CA PHE A 174 -18.04 -15.03 -22.56
C PHE A 174 -19.06 -16.03 -23.14
N GLU A 175 -19.85 -16.67 -22.30
CA GLU A 175 -20.89 -17.59 -22.72
C GLU A 175 -21.95 -16.90 -23.59
N GLN A 176 -22.28 -15.65 -23.32
CA GLN A 176 -23.28 -14.87 -24.05
C GLN A 176 -22.74 -14.30 -25.37
N THR A 177 -21.48 -13.92 -25.45
CA THR A 177 -20.90 -13.14 -26.56
C THR A 177 -19.91 -13.94 -27.42
N GLY A 178 -19.35 -15.04 -26.90
CA GLY A 178 -18.28 -15.81 -27.55
C GLY A 178 -16.95 -15.05 -27.65
N ALA A 179 -16.86 -13.85 -27.09
CA ALA A 179 -15.66 -13.02 -27.11
C ALA A 179 -14.76 -13.35 -25.92
N GLN A 180 -13.50 -13.74 -26.14
CA GLN A 180 -12.54 -13.94 -25.06
C GLN A 180 -12.35 -12.62 -24.27
N PRO A 181 -12.49 -12.64 -22.93
CA PRO A 181 -12.17 -11.47 -22.13
C PRO A 181 -10.68 -11.16 -22.33
N GLY A 182 -10.38 -9.92 -22.74
CA GLY A 182 -9.00 -9.48 -22.89
C GLY A 182 -8.23 -9.72 -21.58
N HIS A 183 -7.05 -10.31 -21.68
CA HIS A 183 -6.12 -10.38 -20.56
C HIS A 183 -5.82 -8.95 -20.08
N PRO A 184 -5.84 -8.69 -18.75
CA PRO A 184 -5.41 -7.41 -18.21
C PRO A 184 -3.92 -7.15 -18.46
#